data_0f00cb73b15e2d25402585ccf152ef73
#
_entry.id   0f00cb73b15e2d25402585ccf152ef73
#
_cell.length_a   1.000
_cell.length_b   1.000
_cell.length_c   1.000
_cell.angle_alpha   90.00
_cell.angle_beta   90.00
_cell.angle_gamma   90.00
#
_symmetry.space_group_name_H-M   'P 1'
#
loop_
_entity.id
_entity.type
_entity.pdbx_description
1 polymer ?
#
loop_
_entity_poly.entity_id
_entity_poly.type
_entity_poly.pdbx_seq_one_letter_code
_entity_poly.pdbx_strand_id
1 'polypeptide(L)'
;GGITQHIGAYSVKMTDNRMITFIDTPGHEAFTEMRTRGAKVTDIVVLVVAADDGIKAQTVEAISHAKAAAVPIIVAINKIDKPDANIEKVKNELLQYGLVPEDLGGDVVVVPVSAKEKKNLDKLEEAILLVAEMEDLKANSNTVASGVVIESKIDKGQGVIASVLVQRGT
;
A
#
# COMPACT_ATOMS: atom_id res chain seq x y z
N GLY A 1 18.86 -3.20 3.68
CA GLY A 1 17.51 -2.99 3.20
C GLY A 1 17.47 -2.98 1.70
N GLY A 2 16.57 -3.75 1.11
CA GLY A 2 16.32 -3.72 -0.32
C GLY A 2 15.51 -2.48 -0.70
N ILE A 3 15.67 -2.04 -1.93
CA ILE A 3 14.82 -1.02 -2.55
C ILE A 3 14.02 -1.68 -3.67
N THR A 4 12.73 -1.38 -3.75
CA THR A 4 11.87 -1.84 -4.83
C THR A 4 12.15 -0.98 -6.08
N GLN A 5 12.56 -1.62 -7.17
CA GLN A 5 12.87 -0.94 -8.44
C GLN A 5 11.81 -1.20 -9.51
N HIS A 6 11.02 -2.25 -9.34
CA HIS A 6 9.97 -2.68 -10.28
C HIS A 6 8.68 -2.90 -9.50
N ILE A 7 7.52 -2.80 -10.18
CA ILE A 7 6.25 -3.20 -9.58
C ILE A 7 6.27 -4.72 -9.41
N GLY A 8 5.98 -5.17 -8.17
CA GLY A 8 5.79 -6.58 -7.85
C GLY A 8 4.37 -6.81 -7.34
N ALA A 9 3.73 -7.89 -7.75
CA ALA A 9 2.47 -8.34 -7.18
C ALA A 9 2.66 -9.73 -6.58
N TYR A 10 2.20 -9.92 -5.36
CA TYR A 10 2.26 -11.19 -4.67
C TYR A 10 1.09 -11.34 -3.69
N SER A 11 0.59 -12.56 -3.57
CA SER A 11 -0.52 -12.87 -2.67
C SER A 11 -0.01 -13.51 -1.39
N VAL A 12 -0.52 -13.03 -0.28
CA VAL A 12 -0.18 -13.52 1.07
C VAL A 12 -1.44 -14.02 1.76
N LYS A 13 -1.34 -15.21 2.35
CA LYS A 13 -2.40 -15.77 3.17
C LYS A 13 -2.29 -15.22 4.59
N MET A 14 -3.36 -14.58 5.05
CA MET A 14 -3.44 -14.02 6.39
C MET A 14 -3.74 -15.09 7.45
N THR A 15 -3.59 -14.74 8.71
CA THR A 15 -3.84 -15.62 9.86
C THR A 15 -5.24 -16.20 9.89
N ASP A 16 -6.23 -15.49 9.37
CA ASP A 16 -7.64 -15.91 9.28
C ASP A 16 -7.99 -16.64 7.96
N ASN A 17 -6.99 -17.09 7.21
CA ASN A 17 -7.08 -17.73 5.90
C ASN A 17 -7.55 -16.85 4.73
N ARG A 18 -7.83 -15.57 4.93
CA ARG A 18 -8.07 -14.63 3.82
C ARG A 18 -6.79 -14.39 3.03
N MET A 19 -6.95 -14.08 1.74
CA MET A 19 -5.83 -13.77 0.86
C MET A 19 -5.79 -12.26 0.61
N ILE A 20 -4.60 -11.66 0.72
CA ILE A 20 -4.36 -10.28 0.30
C ILE A 20 -3.32 -10.30 -0.82
N THR A 21 -3.60 -9.62 -1.91
CA THR A 21 -2.63 -9.38 -2.97
C THR A 21 -2.00 -8.01 -2.76
N PHE A 22 -0.71 -8.01 -2.49
CA PHE A 22 0.07 -6.79 -2.39
C PHE A 22 0.65 -6.41 -3.74
N ILE A 23 0.54 -5.13 -4.09
CA ILE A 23 1.24 -4.52 -5.21
C ILE A 23 2.30 -3.61 -4.61
N ASP A 24 3.56 -4.05 -4.70
CA ASP A 24 4.69 -3.27 -4.22
C ASP A 24 5.12 -2.28 -5.30
N THR A 25 5.14 -0.99 -4.97
CA THR A 25 5.48 0.08 -5.89
C THR A 25 6.77 0.77 -5.46
N PRO A 26 7.67 1.09 -6.40
CA PRO A 26 8.90 1.81 -6.07
C PRO A 26 8.62 3.18 -5.46
N GLY A 27 9.32 3.53 -4.39
CA GLY A 27 9.22 4.83 -3.73
C GLY A 27 9.96 5.97 -4.45
N HIS A 28 10.43 5.77 -5.69
CA HIS A 28 11.24 6.73 -6.43
C HIS A 28 10.40 7.58 -7.40
N GLU A 29 10.76 8.84 -7.60
CA GLU A 29 10.04 9.78 -8.49
C GLU A 29 9.93 9.29 -9.94
N ALA A 30 10.95 8.58 -10.44
CA ALA A 30 10.95 8.02 -11.79
C ALA A 30 9.82 7.01 -12.07
N PHE A 31 9.09 6.58 -11.03
CA PHE A 31 8.02 5.58 -11.14
C PHE A 31 6.62 6.14 -10.88
N THR A 32 6.42 7.43 -11.10
CA THR A 32 5.12 8.12 -10.92
C THR A 32 3.97 7.42 -11.65
N GLU A 33 4.19 7.04 -12.92
CA GLU A 33 3.17 6.33 -13.70
C GLU A 33 2.79 4.96 -13.10
N MET A 34 3.78 4.25 -12.57
CA MET A 34 3.56 2.95 -11.92
C MET A 34 2.74 3.10 -10.64
N ARG A 35 3.02 4.12 -9.81
CA ARG A 35 2.22 4.42 -8.62
C ARG A 35 0.78 4.78 -8.99
N THR A 36 0.61 5.59 -10.00
CA THR A 36 -0.73 5.96 -10.50
C THR A 36 -1.50 4.73 -10.96
N ARG A 37 -0.87 3.82 -11.70
CA ARG A 37 -1.49 2.54 -12.10
C ARG A 37 -1.80 1.68 -10.88
N GLY A 38 -0.85 1.54 -9.95
CA GLY A 38 -1.06 0.78 -8.72
C GLY A 38 -2.25 1.30 -7.92
N ALA A 39 -2.36 2.60 -7.72
CA ALA A 39 -3.47 3.19 -6.99
C ALA A 39 -4.83 2.99 -7.68
N LYS A 40 -4.89 3.04 -9.02
CA LYS A 40 -6.14 2.83 -9.77
C LYS A 40 -6.66 1.39 -9.74
N VAL A 41 -5.80 0.43 -9.49
CA VAL A 41 -6.17 -1.01 -9.50
C VAL A 41 -6.22 -1.62 -8.11
N THR A 42 -5.92 -0.84 -7.09
CA THR A 42 -5.95 -1.27 -5.68
C THR A 42 -7.22 -0.86 -4.99
N ASP A 43 -7.64 -1.67 -4.01
CA ASP A 43 -8.79 -1.38 -3.16
C ASP A 43 -8.41 -0.54 -1.95
N ILE A 44 -7.17 -0.66 -1.48
CA ILE A 44 -6.62 0.03 -0.30
C ILE A 44 -5.18 0.42 -0.59
N VAL A 45 -4.76 1.59 -0.14
CA VAL A 45 -3.37 2.02 -0.17
C VAL A 45 -2.78 1.97 1.24
N VAL A 46 -1.66 1.29 1.40
CA VAL A 46 -0.84 1.36 2.61
C VAL A 46 0.31 2.32 2.34
N LEU A 47 0.23 3.50 2.95
CA LEU A 47 1.27 4.53 2.87
C LEU A 47 2.31 4.27 3.95
N VAL A 48 3.55 4.03 3.55
CA VAL A 48 4.65 3.79 4.49
C VAL A 48 5.46 5.08 4.68
N VAL A 49 5.53 5.55 5.92
CA VAL A 49 6.29 6.75 6.31
C VAL A 49 7.31 6.37 7.38
N ALA A 50 8.55 6.79 7.23
CA ALA A 50 9.58 6.54 8.24
C ALA A 50 9.45 7.51 9.42
N ALA A 51 9.45 6.98 10.64
CA ALA A 51 9.28 7.77 11.86
C ALA A 51 10.43 8.74 12.14
N ASP A 52 11.62 8.45 11.59
CA ASP A 52 12.82 9.29 11.69
C ASP A 52 12.87 10.40 10.65
N ASP A 53 12.35 10.14 9.46
CA ASP A 53 12.40 11.05 8.32
C ASP A 53 11.17 11.95 8.16
N GLY A 54 9.99 11.44 8.53
CA GLY A 54 8.72 12.10 8.28
C GLY A 54 8.26 12.06 6.83
N ILE A 55 7.40 13.00 6.45
CA ILE A 55 6.83 13.06 5.10
C ILE A 55 7.82 13.68 4.12
N LYS A 56 8.09 12.98 3.02
CA LYS A 56 8.95 13.41 1.92
C LYS A 56 8.13 13.72 0.67
N ALA A 57 8.74 14.34 -0.32
CA ALA A 57 8.08 14.68 -1.59
C ALA A 57 7.40 13.47 -2.25
N GLN A 58 8.05 12.31 -2.24
CA GLN A 58 7.50 11.04 -2.74
C GLN A 58 6.26 10.58 -1.96
N THR A 59 6.24 10.84 -0.65
CA THR A 59 5.08 10.54 0.21
C THR A 59 3.89 11.42 -0.16
N VAL A 60 4.13 12.72 -0.38
CA VAL A 60 3.10 13.68 -0.81
C VAL A 60 2.49 13.27 -2.15
N GLU A 61 3.33 12.86 -3.08
CA GLU A 61 2.90 12.37 -4.39
C GLU A 61 2.03 11.10 -4.24
N ALA A 62 2.45 10.15 -3.42
CA ALA A 62 1.66 8.94 -3.14
C ALA A 62 0.29 9.26 -2.52
N ILE A 63 0.23 10.22 -1.60
CA ILE A 63 -1.02 10.71 -1.01
C ILE A 63 -1.93 11.31 -2.10
N SER A 64 -1.39 12.14 -2.98
CA SER A 64 -2.13 12.76 -4.06
C SER A 64 -2.73 11.71 -5.02
N HIS A 65 -1.95 10.70 -5.39
CA HIS A 65 -2.43 9.61 -6.23
C HIS A 65 -3.51 8.76 -5.57
N ALA A 66 -3.35 8.43 -4.29
CA ALA A 66 -4.34 7.67 -3.55
C ALA A 66 -5.67 8.42 -3.42
N LYS A 67 -5.60 9.72 -3.13
CA LYS A 67 -6.79 10.59 -3.09
C LYS A 67 -7.47 10.72 -4.45
N ALA A 68 -6.70 10.88 -5.52
CA ALA A 68 -7.24 10.94 -6.88
C ALA A 68 -7.93 9.62 -7.29
N ALA A 69 -7.46 8.48 -6.80
CA ALA A 69 -8.08 7.18 -7.01
C ALA A 69 -9.31 6.93 -6.12
N ALA A 70 -9.55 7.78 -5.11
CA ALA A 70 -10.65 7.67 -4.15
C ALA A 70 -10.66 6.32 -3.39
N VAL A 71 -9.47 5.82 -3.05
CA VAL A 71 -9.31 4.59 -2.26
C VAL A 71 -8.94 4.92 -0.82
N PRO A 72 -9.34 4.09 0.17
CA PRO A 72 -8.93 4.25 1.57
C PRO A 72 -7.41 4.21 1.72
N ILE A 73 -6.89 5.03 2.63
CA ILE A 73 -5.48 5.10 2.96
C ILE A 73 -5.28 4.64 4.40
N ILE A 74 -4.39 3.65 4.59
CA ILE A 74 -3.85 3.26 5.89
C ILE A 74 -2.42 3.77 5.94
N VAL A 75 -2.02 4.36 7.05
CA VAL A 75 -0.64 4.85 7.23
C VAL A 75 0.13 3.92 8.16
N ALA A 76 1.20 3.34 7.66
CA ALA A 76 2.17 2.59 8.45
C ALA A 76 3.37 3.49 8.77
N ILE A 77 3.52 3.88 10.02
CA ILE A 77 4.69 4.65 10.46
C ILE A 77 5.78 3.64 10.83
N ASN A 78 6.74 3.44 9.94
CA ASN A 78 7.81 2.46 10.07
C ASN A 78 9.04 3.02 10.78
N LYS A 79 9.95 2.13 11.17
CA LYS A 79 11.22 2.43 11.85
C LYS A 79 11.05 3.03 13.24
N ILE A 80 10.00 2.64 13.97
CA ILE A 80 9.78 3.09 15.35
C ILE A 80 10.85 2.57 16.35
N ASP A 81 11.68 1.65 15.91
CA ASP A 81 12.84 1.12 16.65
C ASP A 81 14.02 2.10 16.68
N LYS A 82 14.03 3.13 15.86
CA LYS A 82 15.12 4.11 15.83
C LYS A 82 15.03 5.12 17.00
N PRO A 83 16.18 5.56 17.54
CA PRO A 83 16.21 6.50 18.67
C PRO A 83 15.66 7.89 18.34
N ASP A 84 15.70 8.29 17.07
CA ASP A 84 15.19 9.56 16.54
C ASP A 84 13.76 9.45 15.98
N ALA A 85 13.11 8.30 16.16
CA ALA A 85 11.72 8.09 15.74
C ALA A 85 10.77 9.06 16.47
N ASN A 86 9.92 9.75 15.71
CA ASN A 86 8.93 10.68 16.28
C ASN A 86 7.56 10.48 15.61
N ILE A 87 6.75 9.63 16.20
CA ILE A 87 5.42 9.26 15.70
C ILE A 87 4.47 10.46 15.69
N GLU A 88 4.48 11.26 16.75
CA GLU A 88 3.58 12.42 16.87
C GLU A 88 3.90 13.50 15.85
N LYS A 89 5.18 13.70 15.53
CA LYS A 89 5.58 14.59 14.44
C LYS A 89 4.98 14.12 13.11
N VAL A 90 5.09 12.84 12.79
CA VAL A 90 4.54 12.29 11.54
C VAL A 90 3.03 12.44 11.49
N LYS A 91 2.31 12.16 12.58
CA LYS A 91 0.86 12.36 12.64
C LYS A 91 0.46 13.82 12.39
N ASN A 92 1.18 14.76 12.97
CA ASN A 92 0.93 16.19 12.77
C ASN A 92 1.24 16.62 11.31
N GLU A 93 2.28 16.07 10.70
CA GLU A 93 2.59 16.32 9.28
C GLU A 93 1.48 15.79 8.37
N LEU A 94 0.89 14.62 8.67
CA LEU A 94 -0.23 14.04 7.91
C LEU A 94 -1.45 14.98 7.83
N LEU A 95 -1.71 15.75 8.91
CA LEU A 95 -2.82 16.72 8.93
C LEU A 95 -2.71 17.77 7.83
N GLN A 96 -1.49 18.21 7.51
CA GLN A 96 -1.23 19.21 6.46
C GLN A 96 -1.65 18.72 5.08
N TYR A 97 -1.70 17.41 4.89
CA TYR A 97 -2.11 16.77 3.64
C TYR A 97 -3.54 16.21 3.69
N GLY A 98 -4.32 16.61 4.72
CA GLY A 98 -5.71 16.20 4.87
C GLY A 98 -5.89 14.72 5.21
N LEU A 99 -4.89 14.11 5.85
CA LEU A 99 -4.98 12.77 6.43
C LEU A 99 -5.08 12.93 7.95
N VAL A 100 -6.30 12.84 8.49
CA VAL A 100 -6.55 13.03 9.92
C VAL A 100 -6.59 11.66 10.59
N PRO A 101 -5.62 11.35 11.47
CA PRO A 101 -5.61 10.10 12.23
C PRO A 101 -6.85 9.93 13.12
N GLU A 102 -7.26 8.69 13.37
CA GLU A 102 -8.43 8.38 14.21
C GLU A 102 -8.29 8.94 15.64
N ASP A 103 -7.11 8.87 16.24
CA ASP A 103 -6.83 9.41 17.57
C ASP A 103 -6.84 10.94 17.63
N LEU A 104 -6.83 11.61 16.48
CA LEU A 104 -7.01 13.06 16.35
C LEU A 104 -8.41 13.43 15.81
N GLY A 105 -9.36 12.51 15.87
CA GLY A 105 -10.76 12.72 15.51
C GLY A 105 -11.08 12.53 14.03
N GLY A 106 -10.17 11.94 13.26
CA GLY A 106 -10.36 11.61 11.85
C GLY A 106 -10.77 10.17 11.59
N ASP A 107 -10.55 9.72 10.37
CA ASP A 107 -10.92 8.39 9.86
C ASP A 107 -9.73 7.59 9.30
N VAL A 108 -8.52 8.16 9.35
CA VAL A 108 -7.32 7.50 8.84
C VAL A 108 -6.72 6.60 9.89
N VAL A 109 -6.62 5.31 9.58
CA VAL A 109 -5.97 4.33 10.45
C VAL A 109 -4.45 4.50 10.35
N VAL A 110 -3.81 4.76 11.49
CA VAL A 110 -2.35 4.93 11.59
C VAL A 110 -1.79 3.84 12.49
N VAL A 111 -0.86 3.04 11.96
CA VAL A 111 -0.24 1.93 12.70
C VAL A 111 1.27 2.15 12.78
N PRO A 112 1.82 2.41 13.98
CA PRO A 112 3.26 2.43 14.19
C PRO A 112 3.85 1.03 14.14
N VAL A 113 4.87 0.81 13.30
CA VAL A 113 5.49 -0.50 13.09
C VAL A 113 7.01 -0.44 13.06
N SER A 114 7.65 -1.56 13.29
CA SER A 114 9.03 -1.81 12.92
C SER A 114 9.12 -3.06 12.07
N ALA A 115 9.36 -2.89 10.78
CA ALA A 115 9.58 -4.02 9.88
C ALA A 115 10.85 -4.80 10.25
N LYS A 116 11.88 -4.10 10.73
CA LYS A 116 13.16 -4.70 11.16
C LYS A 116 12.98 -5.62 12.37
N GLU A 117 12.23 -5.16 13.38
CA GLU A 117 12.00 -5.90 14.62
C GLU A 117 10.72 -6.74 14.58
N LYS A 118 10.00 -6.72 13.47
CA LYS A 118 8.69 -7.38 13.27
C LYS A 118 7.65 -6.97 14.32
N LYS A 119 7.71 -5.71 14.76
CA LYS A 119 6.82 -5.17 15.78
C LYS A 119 5.56 -4.58 15.15
N ASN A 120 4.39 -4.91 15.71
CA ASN A 120 3.06 -4.43 15.28
C ASN A 120 2.68 -4.76 13.83
N LEU A 121 3.31 -5.72 13.18
CA LEU A 121 2.93 -6.14 11.83
C LEU A 121 1.58 -6.85 11.83
N ASP A 122 1.26 -7.58 12.88
CA ASP A 122 -0.05 -8.17 13.15
C ASP A 122 -1.15 -7.10 13.22
N LYS A 123 -0.90 -5.97 13.90
CA LYS A 123 -1.83 -4.85 13.97
C LYS A 123 -2.03 -4.17 12.62
N LEU A 124 -1.00 -4.09 11.79
CA LEU A 124 -1.13 -3.59 10.42
C LEU A 124 -1.98 -4.53 9.58
N GLU A 125 -1.76 -5.84 9.70
CA GLU A 125 -2.59 -6.86 9.03
C GLU A 125 -4.07 -6.72 9.45
N GLU A 126 -4.35 -6.65 10.74
CA GLU A 126 -5.71 -6.45 11.26
C GLU A 126 -6.35 -5.16 10.73
N ALA A 127 -5.60 -4.06 10.68
CA ALA A 127 -6.08 -2.80 10.13
C ALA A 127 -6.46 -2.91 8.65
N ILE A 128 -5.66 -3.59 7.84
CA ILE A 128 -5.95 -3.82 6.42
C ILE A 128 -7.23 -4.64 6.26
N LEU A 129 -7.37 -5.72 7.02
CA LEU A 129 -8.54 -6.60 6.97
C LEU A 129 -9.82 -5.89 7.42
N LEU A 130 -9.73 -5.05 8.45
CA LEU A 130 -10.86 -4.26 8.95
C LEU A 130 -11.33 -3.24 7.91
N VAL A 131 -10.41 -2.50 7.30
CA VAL A 131 -10.74 -1.55 6.24
C VAL A 131 -11.33 -2.26 5.03
N ALA A 132 -10.81 -3.43 4.65
CA ALA A 132 -11.35 -4.25 3.57
C ALA A 132 -12.79 -4.71 3.84
N GLU A 133 -13.11 -5.08 5.07
CA GLU A 133 -14.50 -5.41 5.48
C GLU A 133 -15.43 -4.21 5.38
N MET A 134 -14.98 -3.03 5.80
CA MET A 134 -15.77 -1.80 5.71
C MET A 134 -16.06 -1.39 4.26
N GLU A 135 -15.12 -1.64 3.34
CA GLU A 135 -15.30 -1.37 1.90
C GLU A 135 -16.21 -2.38 1.20
N ASP A 136 -16.57 -3.50 1.84
CA ASP A 136 -17.44 -4.55 1.29
C ASP A 136 -17.02 -5.01 -0.12
N LEU A 137 -15.75 -5.35 -0.26
CA LEU A 137 -15.12 -5.67 -1.54
C LEU A 137 -15.72 -6.94 -2.14
N LYS A 138 -16.17 -6.86 -3.40
CA LYS A 138 -16.82 -7.95 -4.12
C LYS A 138 -16.28 -8.10 -5.53
N ALA A 139 -16.18 -9.35 -6.00
CA ALA A 139 -15.84 -9.66 -7.37
C ALA A 139 -16.72 -10.82 -7.88
N ASN A 140 -17.05 -10.80 -9.17
CA ASN A 140 -17.76 -11.90 -9.79
C ASN A 140 -16.74 -12.88 -10.40
N SER A 141 -16.65 -14.08 -9.84
CA SER A 141 -15.79 -15.15 -10.35
C SER A 141 -16.40 -15.93 -11.53
N ASN A 142 -17.72 -15.85 -11.72
CA ASN A 142 -18.46 -16.59 -12.74
C ASN A 142 -18.68 -15.77 -14.01
N THR A 143 -17.63 -15.17 -14.54
CA THR A 143 -17.66 -14.37 -15.78
C THR A 143 -16.33 -14.52 -16.52
N VAL A 144 -16.27 -14.02 -17.74
CA VAL A 144 -15.03 -13.97 -18.50
C VAL A 144 -13.98 -13.19 -17.72
N ALA A 145 -12.76 -13.73 -17.65
CA ALA A 145 -11.65 -13.10 -16.96
C ALA A 145 -11.35 -11.71 -17.50
N SER A 146 -11.16 -10.78 -16.58
CA SER A 146 -10.74 -9.41 -16.88
C SER A 146 -9.76 -8.94 -15.82
N GLY A 147 -8.70 -8.30 -16.24
CA GLY A 147 -7.65 -7.82 -15.35
C GLY A 147 -6.85 -6.67 -15.96
N VAL A 148 -5.90 -6.18 -15.19
CA VAL A 148 -4.99 -5.08 -15.58
C VAL A 148 -3.57 -5.61 -15.64
N VAL A 149 -2.85 -5.29 -16.72
CA VAL A 149 -1.42 -5.57 -16.82
C VAL A 149 -0.67 -4.57 -15.94
N ILE A 150 0.01 -5.10 -14.92
CA ILE A 150 0.77 -4.28 -13.97
C ILE A 150 2.16 -4.02 -14.50
N GLU A 151 2.81 -5.04 -15.05
CA GLU A 151 4.16 -4.99 -15.57
C GLU A 151 4.32 -5.95 -16.75
N SER A 152 5.17 -5.61 -17.68
CA SER A 152 5.63 -6.52 -18.74
C SER A 152 7.15 -6.46 -18.86
N LYS A 153 7.78 -7.60 -19.07
CA LYS A 153 9.21 -7.72 -19.28
C LYS A 153 9.53 -8.75 -20.35
N ILE A 154 10.71 -8.61 -20.97
CA ILE A 154 11.23 -9.61 -21.89
C ILE A 154 12.18 -10.52 -21.12
N ASP A 155 11.84 -11.78 -21.05
CA ASP A 155 12.71 -12.83 -20.53
C ASP A 155 13.44 -13.53 -21.68
N LYS A 156 14.73 -13.80 -21.49
CA LYS A 156 15.57 -14.40 -22.55
C LYS A 156 15.19 -15.86 -22.91
N GLY A 157 14.52 -16.55 -21.99
CA GLY A 157 14.12 -17.95 -22.18
C GLY A 157 12.64 -18.15 -22.51
N GLN A 158 11.78 -17.28 -21.98
CA GLN A 158 10.32 -17.39 -22.07
C GLN A 158 9.67 -16.35 -22.98
N GLY A 159 10.44 -15.39 -23.50
CA GLY A 159 9.90 -14.30 -24.32
C GLY A 159 9.25 -13.18 -23.50
N VAL A 160 8.14 -12.64 -23.96
CA VAL A 160 7.41 -11.58 -23.26
C VAL A 160 6.59 -12.17 -22.12
N ILE A 161 6.88 -11.73 -20.90
CA ILE A 161 6.12 -12.08 -19.70
C ILE A 161 5.36 -10.85 -19.22
N ALA A 162 4.07 -11.00 -18.94
CA ALA A 162 3.24 -9.96 -18.34
C ALA A 162 2.68 -10.41 -17.00
N SER A 163 2.77 -9.54 -16.00
CA SER A 163 2.09 -9.71 -14.71
C SER A 163 0.71 -9.06 -14.80
N VAL A 164 -0.33 -9.86 -14.62
CA VAL A 164 -1.72 -9.42 -14.73
C VAL A 164 -2.40 -9.54 -13.37
N LEU A 165 -3.02 -8.46 -12.91
CA LEU A 165 -3.93 -8.48 -11.77
C LEU A 165 -5.33 -8.81 -12.27
N VAL A 166 -5.82 -10.00 -11.93
CA VAL A 166 -7.19 -10.42 -12.28
C VAL A 166 -8.17 -9.71 -11.35
N GLN A 167 -9.13 -8.99 -11.91
CA GLN A 167 -10.13 -8.23 -11.17
C GLN A 167 -11.50 -8.93 -11.12
N ARG A 168 -11.80 -9.76 -12.09
CA ARG A 168 -13.03 -10.57 -12.13
C ARG A 168 -12.85 -11.78 -13.05
N GLY A 169 -13.69 -12.77 -12.86
CA GLY A 169 -13.72 -13.99 -13.67
C GLY A 169 -12.54 -14.94 -13.37
N THR A 170 -12.50 -15.99 -14.11
CA THR A 170 -11.46 -17.02 -14.11
C THR A 170 -11.12 -17.42 -15.54
#